data_f43bf7540364fe7c19fbdcd2e999b939
#
_entry.id   f43bf7540364fe7c19fbdcd2e999b939
#
_cell.length_a   1.000
_cell.length_b   1.000
_cell.length_c   1.000
_cell.angle_alpha   90.00
_cell.angle_beta   90.00
_cell.angle_gamma   90.00
#
_symmetry.space_group_name_H-M   'P 1'
#
loop_
_entity.id
_entity.type
_entity.pdbx_description
1 polymer ?
#
loop_
_entity_poly.entity_id
_entity_poly.type
_entity_poly.pdbx_seq_one_letter_code
_entity_poly.pdbx_strand_id
1 'polypeptide(L)'
;MGKLVYGLGNLEVEIDDRVLAHLQIVVTAKLRRNEGFMLTWTDEPSVGDGRSSIWLHQAIPLHFKYDTNEQPEINRQWLEVLTVSASNAVGMRLVEEPVKS
;
A
#
# COMPACT_ATOMS: atom_id res chain seq x y z
N MET A 1 9.58 5.10 9.77
CA MET A 1 8.76 4.81 8.58
C MET A 1 9.33 3.65 7.79
N GLY A 2 8.45 2.81 7.27
CA GLY A 2 8.88 1.72 6.40
C GLY A 2 8.98 2.16 4.96
N LYS A 3 9.23 1.20 4.08
CA LYS A 3 9.35 1.46 2.65
C LYS A 3 8.71 0.34 1.84
N LEU A 4 8.03 0.72 0.77
CA LEU A 4 7.66 -0.20 -0.29
C LEU A 4 8.67 -0.02 -1.41
N VAL A 5 9.45 -1.04 -1.70
CA VAL A 5 10.43 -1.01 -2.78
C VAL A 5 9.82 -1.70 -3.99
N TYR A 6 9.72 -0.97 -5.09
CA TYR A 6 9.04 -1.39 -6.30
C TYR A 6 10.03 -1.80 -7.38
N GLY A 7 9.78 -2.97 -7.98
CA GLY A 7 10.64 -3.46 -9.04
C GLY A 7 12.00 -3.88 -8.49
N LEU A 8 13.05 -3.59 -9.26
CA LEU A 8 14.41 -3.94 -8.87
C LEU A 8 15.11 -2.82 -8.11
N GLY A 9 14.33 -2.06 -7.33
CA GLY A 9 14.88 -0.95 -6.54
C GLY A 9 14.79 0.40 -7.24
N ASN A 10 14.04 0.47 -8.33
CA ASN A 10 13.89 1.70 -9.10
C ASN A 10 13.10 2.76 -8.36
N LEU A 11 12.24 2.35 -7.46
CA LEU A 11 11.37 3.28 -6.74
C LEU A 11 11.20 2.80 -5.30
N GLU A 12 11.43 3.70 -4.36
CA GLU A 12 11.17 3.45 -2.96
C GLU A 12 10.11 4.45 -2.49
N VAL A 13 9.05 3.94 -1.88
CA VAL A 13 7.96 4.77 -1.36
C VAL A 13 8.00 4.68 0.15
N GLU A 14 8.19 5.80 0.83
CA GLU A 14 8.18 5.84 2.28
C GLU A 14 6.73 5.81 2.78
N ILE A 15 6.42 4.85 3.64
CA ILE A 15 5.08 4.64 4.16
C ILE A 15 5.21 4.28 5.64
N ASP A 16 4.36 4.88 6.46
CA ASP A 16 4.32 4.54 7.87
C ASP A 16 4.16 3.03 8.05
N ASP A 17 4.88 2.44 9.02
CA ASP A 17 4.88 0.99 9.24
C ASP A 17 3.49 0.41 9.41
N ARG A 18 2.60 1.12 10.12
CA ARG A 18 1.24 0.65 10.34
C ARG A 18 0.43 0.62 9.05
N VAL A 19 0.57 1.65 8.23
CA VAL A 19 -0.09 1.71 6.91
C VAL A 19 0.46 0.60 6.02
N LEU A 20 1.79 0.45 6.04
CA LEU A 20 2.47 -0.55 5.20
C LEU A 20 2.04 -1.98 5.56
N ALA A 21 1.87 -2.26 6.85
CA ALA A 21 1.43 -3.59 7.29
C ALA A 21 0.03 -3.93 6.76
N HIS A 22 -0.87 -2.96 6.81
CA HIS A 22 -2.23 -3.15 6.27
C HIS A 22 -2.22 -3.26 4.76
N LEU A 23 -1.41 -2.42 4.11
CA LEU A 23 -1.26 -2.45 2.66
C LEU A 23 -0.72 -3.81 2.21
N GLN A 24 0.28 -4.36 2.91
CA GLN A 24 0.85 -5.65 2.55
C GLN A 24 -0.19 -6.77 2.54
N ILE A 25 -1.09 -6.77 3.52
CA ILE A 25 -2.13 -7.79 3.59
C ILE A 25 -3.06 -7.73 2.38
N VAL A 26 -3.52 -6.52 2.03
CA VAL A 26 -4.44 -6.33 0.91
C VAL A 26 -3.75 -6.63 -0.41
N VAL A 27 -2.53 -6.14 -0.60
CA VAL A 27 -1.75 -6.39 -1.82
C VAL A 27 -1.52 -7.88 -2.00
N THR A 28 -1.11 -8.57 -0.93
CA THR A 28 -0.87 -10.01 -0.99
C THR A 28 -2.14 -10.76 -1.42
N ALA A 29 -3.28 -10.41 -0.83
CA ALA A 29 -4.55 -11.06 -1.15
C ALA A 29 -4.94 -10.86 -2.62
N LYS A 30 -4.74 -9.64 -3.14
CA LYS A 30 -5.08 -9.34 -4.54
C LYS A 30 -4.15 -10.09 -5.51
N LEU A 31 -2.85 -10.04 -5.26
CA LEU A 31 -1.87 -10.65 -6.17
C LEU A 31 -1.94 -12.17 -6.14
N ARG A 32 -2.33 -12.77 -5.03
CA ARG A 32 -2.53 -14.22 -4.97
C ARG A 32 -3.70 -14.69 -5.84
N ARG A 33 -4.61 -13.78 -6.16
CA ARG A 33 -5.73 -14.07 -7.09
C ARG A 33 -5.42 -13.67 -8.52
N ASN A 34 -4.17 -13.31 -8.80
CA ASN A 34 -3.75 -12.80 -10.11
C ASN A 34 -4.48 -11.51 -10.51
N GLU A 35 -4.85 -10.72 -9.53
CA GLU A 35 -5.54 -9.45 -9.78
C GLU A 35 -4.56 -8.29 -9.66
N GLY A 36 -4.07 -7.81 -10.81
CA GLY A 36 -3.25 -6.60 -10.83
C GLY A 36 -4.12 -5.36 -10.58
N PHE A 37 -3.52 -4.31 -10.04
CA PHE A 37 -4.26 -3.07 -9.78
C PHE A 37 -3.30 -1.90 -9.59
N MET A 38 -3.84 -0.69 -9.72
CA MET A 38 -3.05 0.52 -9.49
C MET A 38 -3.09 0.87 -8.00
N LEU A 39 -1.95 1.32 -7.49
CA LEU A 39 -1.84 1.91 -6.15
C LEU A 39 -1.52 3.38 -6.32
N THR A 40 -2.32 4.24 -5.71
CA THR A 40 -2.17 5.69 -5.82
C THR A 40 -2.00 6.30 -4.44
N TRP A 41 -1.08 7.25 -4.32
CA TRP A 41 -0.91 8.01 -3.09
C TRP A 41 -0.63 9.47 -3.42
N THR A 42 -0.85 10.33 -2.42
CA THR A 42 -0.51 11.75 -2.55
C THR A 42 0.93 11.95 -2.11
N ASP A 43 1.71 12.63 -2.95
CA ASP A 43 3.10 12.90 -2.62
C ASP A 43 3.18 13.89 -1.47
N GLU A 44 4.24 13.78 -0.65
CA GLU A 44 4.48 14.74 0.41
C GLU A 44 4.85 16.10 -0.19
N PRO A 45 4.44 17.20 0.46
CA PRO A 45 4.76 18.55 -0.06
C PRO A 45 6.24 18.80 -0.30
N SER A 46 7.11 18.11 0.44
CA SER A 46 8.56 18.25 0.28
C SER A 46 9.06 17.66 -1.04
N VAL A 47 8.28 16.78 -1.67
CA VAL A 47 8.65 16.12 -2.94
C VAL A 47 7.83 16.67 -4.10
N GLY A 48 6.80 17.45 -3.81
CA GLY A 48 5.87 18.01 -4.81
C GLY A 48 4.44 17.94 -4.29
N ASP A 49 3.54 18.61 -4.98
CA ASP A 49 2.13 18.65 -4.60
C ASP A 49 1.28 17.65 -5.39
N GLY A 50 1.91 16.72 -6.05
CA GLY A 50 1.22 15.82 -6.93
C GLY A 50 0.78 14.52 -6.28
N ARG A 51 0.47 13.58 -7.11
CA ARG A 51 0.15 12.22 -6.72
C ARG A 51 0.93 11.26 -7.60
N SER A 52 1.16 10.07 -7.07
CA SER A 52 1.88 9.04 -7.81
C SER A 52 1.04 7.78 -7.87
N SER A 53 1.19 7.03 -8.94
CA SER A 53 0.49 5.75 -9.10
C SER A 53 1.48 4.72 -9.64
N ILE A 54 1.38 3.48 -9.15
CA ILE A 54 2.16 2.37 -9.68
C ILE A 54 1.24 1.20 -9.95
N TRP A 55 1.62 0.42 -10.96
CA TRP A 55 0.91 -0.81 -11.32
C TRP A 55 1.48 -1.97 -10.52
N LEU A 56 0.65 -2.60 -9.70
CA LEU A 56 1.04 -3.76 -8.91
C LEU A 56 0.56 -5.02 -9.60
N HIS A 57 1.49 -5.93 -9.83
CA HIS A 57 1.24 -7.19 -10.52
C HIS A 57 2.14 -8.26 -9.94
N GLN A 58 1.70 -9.52 -9.98
CA GLN A 58 2.46 -10.61 -9.39
C GLN A 58 3.83 -10.83 -10.04
N ALA A 59 4.01 -10.37 -11.28
CA ALA A 59 5.28 -10.50 -12.00
C ALA A 59 6.30 -9.43 -11.59
N ILE A 60 5.89 -8.42 -10.80
CA ILE A 60 6.75 -7.32 -10.38
C ILE A 60 7.25 -7.59 -8.98
N PRO A 61 8.58 -7.58 -8.74
CA PRO A 61 9.10 -7.76 -7.39
C PRO A 61 8.65 -6.63 -6.47
N LEU A 62 8.20 -6.99 -5.27
CA LEU A 62 7.80 -6.02 -4.24
C LEU A 62 8.51 -6.38 -2.95
N HIS A 63 9.08 -5.38 -2.29
CA HIS A 63 9.75 -5.56 -1.02
C HIS A 63 9.13 -4.61 0.00
N PHE A 64 8.53 -5.17 1.04
CA PHE A 64 7.96 -4.41 2.14
C PHE A 64 8.97 -4.40 3.28
N LYS A 65 9.61 -3.27 3.49
CA LYS A 65 10.62 -3.14 4.52
C LYS A 65 10.12 -2.26 5.66
N TYR A 66 10.16 -2.81 6.87
CA TYR A 66 9.67 -2.12 8.07
C TYR A 66 10.83 -1.62 8.92
N ASP A 67 10.60 -0.53 9.65
CA ASP A 67 11.59 0.02 10.56
C ASP A 67 11.75 -0.83 11.81
N THR A 68 10.68 -1.52 12.23
CA THR A 68 10.73 -2.36 13.43
C THR A 68 10.23 -3.76 13.08
N ASN A 69 10.58 -4.71 13.94
CA ASN A 69 10.08 -6.07 13.79
C ASN A 69 8.81 -6.34 14.61
N GLU A 70 8.22 -5.29 15.17
CA GLU A 70 6.98 -5.40 15.90
C GLU A 70 5.81 -5.49 14.93
N GLN A 71 4.90 -6.44 15.19
CA GLN A 71 3.68 -6.58 14.39
C GLN A 71 2.63 -5.61 14.92
N PRO A 72 2.16 -4.65 14.11
CA PRO A 72 1.10 -3.78 14.57
C PRO A 72 -0.21 -4.53 14.70
N GLU A 73 -1.08 -4.04 15.56
CA GLU A 73 -2.43 -4.58 15.65
C GLU A 73 -3.19 -4.27 14.36
N ILE A 74 -3.86 -5.27 13.81
CA ILE A 74 -4.55 -5.13 12.52
C ILE A 74 -5.97 -4.59 12.72
N ASN A 75 -6.31 -3.54 11.99
CA ASN A 75 -7.64 -2.96 11.96
C ASN A 75 -8.40 -3.55 10.77
N ARG A 76 -9.31 -4.49 11.05
CA ARG A 76 -10.05 -5.18 9.99
C ARG A 76 -10.91 -4.25 9.16
N GLN A 77 -11.47 -3.23 9.77
CA GLN A 77 -12.27 -2.25 9.03
C GLN A 77 -11.43 -1.53 7.98
N TRP A 78 -10.19 -1.22 8.34
CA TRP A 78 -9.26 -0.59 7.41
C TRP A 78 -8.96 -1.53 6.24
N LEU A 79 -8.74 -2.82 6.52
CA LEU A 79 -8.51 -3.80 5.46
C LEU A 79 -9.69 -3.86 4.49
N GLU A 80 -10.91 -3.79 5.01
CA GLU A 80 -12.10 -3.81 4.16
C GLU A 80 -12.17 -2.57 3.26
N VAL A 81 -11.90 -1.40 3.82
CA VAL A 81 -11.90 -0.15 3.05
C VAL A 81 -10.84 -0.18 1.96
N LEU A 82 -9.63 -0.65 2.29
CA LEU A 82 -8.55 -0.75 1.31
C LEU A 82 -8.89 -1.76 0.22
N THR A 83 -9.49 -2.89 0.58
CA THR A 83 -9.87 -3.93 -0.39
C THR A 83 -10.91 -3.41 -1.37
N VAL A 84 -11.92 -2.71 -0.88
CA VAL A 84 -12.94 -2.10 -1.74
C VAL A 84 -12.31 -1.07 -2.66
N SER A 85 -11.41 -0.25 -2.13
CA SER A 85 -10.71 0.75 -2.92
C SER A 85 -9.86 0.10 -4.02
N ALA A 86 -9.21 -1.03 -3.72
CA ALA A 86 -8.37 -1.73 -4.69
C ALA A 86 -9.18 -2.32 -5.84
N SER A 87 -10.46 -2.58 -5.62
CA SER A 87 -11.36 -3.13 -6.66
C SER A 87 -11.97 -2.04 -7.52
N ASN A 88 -11.70 -0.79 -7.22
CA ASN A 88 -12.22 0.34 -7.98
C ASN A 88 -11.45 0.49 -9.30
N ALA A 89 -12.14 0.94 -10.35
CA ALA A 89 -11.54 1.12 -11.68
C ALA A 89 -10.37 2.11 -11.67
N VAL A 90 -10.36 3.09 -10.76
CA VAL A 90 -9.27 4.05 -10.65
C VAL A 90 -8.12 3.55 -9.75
N GLY A 91 -8.25 2.36 -9.19
CA GLY A 91 -7.22 1.76 -8.35
C GLY A 91 -7.39 2.04 -6.87
N MET A 92 -6.49 1.43 -6.08
CA MET A 92 -6.50 1.60 -4.63
C MET A 92 -5.87 2.93 -4.24
N ARG A 93 -6.53 3.67 -3.36
CA ARG A 93 -5.95 4.84 -2.74
C ARG A 93 -5.59 4.51 -1.29
N LEU A 94 -4.46 5.04 -0.84
CA LEU A 94 -4.10 4.93 0.56
C LEU A 94 -4.98 5.87 1.37
N VAL A 95 -6.00 5.30 2.00
CA VAL A 95 -6.93 6.07 2.82
C VAL A 95 -6.50 6.01 4.28
N GLU A 96 -6.88 7.03 5.03
CA GLU A 96 -6.56 7.08 6.45
C GLU A 96 -7.28 5.97 7.21
N GLU A 97 -6.68 5.56 8.31
CA GLU A 97 -7.25 4.51 9.14
C GLU A 97 -8.60 4.95 9.71
N PRO A 98 -9.67 4.14 9.51
CA PRO A 98 -10.97 4.46 10.11
C PRO A 98 -10.87 4.44 11.64
N VAL A 99 -11.66 5.33 12.26
CA VAL A 99 -11.71 5.37 13.70
C VAL A 99 -12.44 4.12 14.21
N LYS A 100 -11.85 3.44 15.19
CA LYS A 100 -12.50 2.29 15.81
C LYS A 100 -13.70 2.79 16.61
N SER A 101 -14.85 2.29 16.27
CA SER A 101 -16.06 2.56 17.04
C SER A 101 -16.25 1.49 18.11
#